data_9be835fde037cf14b900768345d9580f
#
_entry.id   9be835fde037cf14b900768345d9580f
#
_cell.length_a   1.000
_cell.length_b   1.000
_cell.length_c   1.000
_cell.angle_alpha   90.00
_cell.angle_beta   90.00
_cell.angle_gamma   90.00
#
_symmetry.space_group_name_H-M   'P 1'
#
loop_
_entity.id
_entity.type
_entity.pdbx_description
1 polymer ?
#
loop_
_entity_poly.entity_id
_entity_poly.type
_entity_poly.pdbx_seq_one_letter_code
_entity_poly.pdbx_strand_id
1 'polypeptide(L)'
;MSARTHDFYRRNRERLLQFQSGALVQSFEPTDNVKIVILGMGRVGTGAYESLAPTWGREVLGIEAIDLRVEEHKAEQRRVVRADASDPDFWFRVNLEEVELIMLALTNHSENMLVADLLRSMGYRGELAAGVRHEEHVHEMRDKGISAFNLYGQAGAGFAAHAFELMNEKNDPSSSLQ
;
A
#
# COMPACT_ATOMS: atom_id res chain seq x y z
N MET A 1 0.86 -14.75 -21.29
CA MET A 1 -0.59 -15.00 -21.15
C MET A 1 -1.38 -14.02 -21.99
N SER A 2 -2.34 -14.49 -22.75
CA SER A 2 -2.95 -13.79 -23.89
C SER A 2 -4.02 -12.78 -23.48
N ALA A 3 -4.16 -11.69 -24.25
CA ALA A 3 -5.24 -10.69 -24.17
C ALA A 3 -6.67 -11.30 -24.07
N ARG A 4 -6.83 -12.52 -24.52
CA ARG A 4 -8.09 -13.29 -24.42
C ARG A 4 -8.53 -13.64 -23.00
N THR A 5 -7.57 -13.81 -22.08
CA THR A 5 -7.86 -14.12 -20.67
C THR A 5 -8.42 -12.89 -19.96
N HIS A 6 -7.89 -11.72 -20.28
CA HIS A 6 -8.32 -10.44 -19.71
C HIS A 6 -9.77 -10.10 -20.14
N ASP A 7 -10.13 -10.32 -21.40
CA ASP A 7 -11.48 -10.07 -21.92
C ASP A 7 -12.51 -11.05 -21.36
N PHE A 8 -12.10 -12.29 -21.06
CA PHE A 8 -12.96 -13.28 -20.44
C PHE A 8 -13.33 -12.87 -19.01
N TYR A 9 -12.37 -12.43 -18.21
CA TYR A 9 -12.60 -11.99 -16.84
C TYR A 9 -13.44 -10.71 -16.78
N ARG A 10 -13.19 -9.74 -17.65
CA ARG A 10 -13.95 -8.49 -17.70
C ARG A 10 -15.44 -8.72 -18.06
N ARG A 11 -15.74 -9.62 -19.01
CA ARG A 11 -17.12 -9.97 -19.41
C ARG A 11 -17.87 -10.82 -18.39
N ASN A 12 -17.17 -11.60 -17.58
CA ASN A 12 -17.78 -12.50 -16.61
C ASN A 12 -17.77 -11.97 -15.16
N ARG A 13 -17.25 -10.76 -14.92
CA ARG A 13 -17.19 -10.14 -13.60
C ARG A 13 -18.55 -10.16 -12.89
N GLU A 14 -19.60 -9.74 -13.55
CA GLU A 14 -20.96 -9.71 -12.97
C GLU A 14 -21.52 -11.12 -12.70
N ARG A 15 -21.21 -12.10 -13.55
CA ARG A 15 -21.63 -13.49 -13.35
C ARG A 15 -20.89 -14.16 -12.22
N LEU A 16 -19.59 -13.93 -12.07
CA LEU A 16 -18.78 -14.48 -10.98
C LEU A 16 -19.23 -13.90 -9.64
N LEU A 17 -19.57 -12.62 -9.57
CA LEU A 17 -20.13 -11.98 -8.36
C LEU A 17 -21.50 -12.56 -7.95
N GLN A 18 -22.32 -13.01 -8.89
CA GLN A 18 -23.61 -13.64 -8.60
C GLN A 18 -23.50 -15.08 -8.06
N PHE A 19 -22.47 -15.83 -8.42
CA PHE A 19 -22.29 -17.21 -7.95
C PHE A 19 -21.79 -17.30 -6.49
N GLN A 20 -21.21 -16.24 -5.95
CA GLN A 20 -20.67 -16.21 -4.56
C GLN A 20 -21.70 -15.79 -3.51
N SER A 21 -22.95 -15.52 -3.88
CA SER A 21 -23.98 -15.04 -2.95
C SER A 21 -24.50 -16.08 -1.95
N GLY A 22 -23.92 -17.27 -1.87
CA GLY A 22 -24.39 -18.36 -1.02
C GLY A 22 -23.47 -18.84 0.09
N ALA A 23 -22.21 -18.36 0.19
CA ALA A 23 -21.27 -18.78 1.21
C ALA A 23 -20.66 -17.57 1.91
N LEU A 24 -21.07 -17.34 3.17
CA LEU A 24 -20.49 -16.41 4.14
C LEU A 24 -20.25 -15.00 3.56
N VAL A 25 -21.27 -14.16 3.63
CA VAL A 25 -21.12 -12.70 3.52
C VAL A 25 -20.30 -12.23 4.71
N GLN A 26 -18.97 -12.34 4.63
CA GLN A 26 -18.11 -11.41 5.33
C GLN A 26 -18.46 -10.05 4.72
N SER A 27 -18.93 -9.12 5.54
CA SER A 27 -19.24 -7.76 5.14
C SER A 27 -17.98 -7.14 4.51
N PHE A 28 -17.91 -7.22 3.19
CA PHE A 28 -16.83 -6.60 2.43
C PHE A 28 -17.05 -5.09 2.56
N GLU A 29 -16.11 -4.41 3.21
CA GLU A 29 -16.11 -2.95 3.26
C GLU A 29 -16.08 -2.41 1.83
N PRO A 30 -16.97 -1.47 1.46
CA PRO A 30 -16.97 -0.92 0.12
C PRO A 30 -15.61 -0.34 -0.23
N THR A 31 -15.07 -0.73 -1.39
CA THR A 31 -13.81 -0.18 -1.93
C THR A 31 -14.08 1.01 -2.86
N ASP A 32 -15.26 1.60 -2.76
CA ASP A 32 -15.66 2.74 -3.58
C ASP A 32 -14.81 3.97 -3.30
N ASN A 33 -14.48 4.73 -4.34
CA ASN A 33 -13.68 5.95 -4.27
C ASN A 33 -12.28 5.75 -3.65
N VAL A 34 -11.63 4.63 -3.90
CA VAL A 34 -10.26 4.39 -3.46
C VAL A 34 -9.28 4.86 -4.52
N LYS A 35 -8.39 5.78 -4.15
CA LYS A 35 -7.29 6.29 -4.99
C LYS A 35 -5.96 5.70 -4.61
N ILE A 36 -5.76 5.44 -3.33
CA ILE A 36 -4.50 4.95 -2.78
C ILE A 36 -4.76 3.68 -1.98
N VAL A 37 -4.04 2.62 -2.30
CA VAL A 37 -4.08 1.35 -1.57
C VAL A 37 -2.71 1.10 -0.93
N ILE A 38 -2.70 0.75 0.36
CA ILE A 38 -1.48 0.40 1.10
C ILE A 38 -1.55 -1.08 1.47
N LEU A 39 -0.59 -1.87 0.99
CA LEU A 39 -0.50 -3.31 1.24
C LEU A 39 0.44 -3.59 2.40
N GLY A 40 -0.10 -4.14 3.48
CA GLY A 40 0.61 -4.40 4.73
C GLY A 40 0.56 -3.20 5.67
N MET A 41 -0.33 -3.27 6.66
CA MET A 41 -0.53 -2.23 7.66
C MET A 41 0.36 -2.44 8.91
N GLY A 42 1.62 -2.84 8.67
CA GLY A 42 2.68 -2.81 9.68
C GLY A 42 3.20 -1.39 9.90
N ARG A 43 4.37 -1.24 10.55
CA ARG A 43 4.93 0.09 10.91
C ARG A 43 5.04 1.03 9.71
N VAL A 44 5.52 0.54 8.57
CA VAL A 44 5.71 1.36 7.35
C VAL A 44 4.37 1.74 6.75
N GLY A 45 3.48 0.77 6.56
CA GLY A 45 2.16 1.03 5.99
C GLY A 45 1.29 1.92 6.87
N THR A 46 1.33 1.74 8.20
CA THR A 46 0.64 2.61 9.15
C THR A 46 1.16 4.05 9.08
N GLY A 47 2.50 4.24 9.09
CA GLY A 47 3.08 5.57 8.96
C GLY A 47 2.76 6.25 7.63
N ALA A 48 2.73 5.49 6.53
CA ALA A 48 2.28 5.99 5.24
C ALA A 48 0.81 6.40 5.27
N TYR A 49 -0.06 5.56 5.85
CA TYR A 49 -1.48 5.85 6.01
C TYR A 49 -1.72 7.15 6.79
N GLU A 50 -1.07 7.30 7.94
CA GLU A 50 -1.18 8.48 8.80
C GLU A 50 -0.71 9.77 8.11
N SER A 51 0.29 9.66 7.24
CA SER A 51 0.80 10.79 6.46
C SER A 51 -0.14 11.18 5.31
N LEU A 52 -0.85 10.23 4.73
CA LEU A 52 -1.74 10.44 3.58
C LEU A 52 -3.18 10.79 3.99
N ALA A 53 -3.69 10.19 5.06
CA ALA A 53 -5.07 10.34 5.49
C ALA A 53 -5.53 11.80 5.75
N PRO A 54 -4.69 12.73 6.26
CA PRO A 54 -5.10 14.13 6.42
C PRO A 54 -5.47 14.82 5.10
N THR A 55 -4.85 14.40 3.99
CA THR A 55 -5.08 15.00 2.65
C THR A 55 -6.11 14.21 1.84
N TRP A 56 -6.05 12.89 1.88
CA TRP A 56 -6.83 12.00 1.01
C TRP A 56 -8.04 11.38 1.71
N GLY A 57 -8.12 11.44 3.03
CA GLY A 57 -9.26 10.96 3.81
C GLY A 57 -9.65 9.52 3.47
N ARG A 58 -10.91 9.34 3.06
CA ARG A 58 -11.47 8.02 2.72
C ARG A 58 -10.97 7.44 1.39
N GLU A 59 -10.23 8.19 0.60
CA GLU A 59 -9.61 7.68 -0.64
C GLU A 59 -8.41 6.78 -0.37
N VAL A 60 -7.90 6.75 0.88
CA VAL A 60 -6.83 5.83 1.32
C VAL A 60 -7.45 4.57 1.91
N LEU A 61 -7.01 3.40 1.43
CA LEU A 61 -7.41 2.09 1.93
C LEU A 61 -6.17 1.28 2.33
N GLY A 62 -6.13 0.81 3.56
CA GLY A 62 -5.15 -0.17 4.01
C GLY A 62 -5.64 -1.60 3.81
N ILE A 63 -4.72 -2.50 3.46
CA ILE A 63 -4.95 -3.95 3.35
C ILE A 63 -4.05 -4.69 4.32
N GLU A 64 -4.64 -5.53 5.15
CA GLU A 64 -3.93 -6.33 6.16
C GLU A 64 -4.51 -7.74 6.20
N ALA A 65 -3.64 -8.74 6.29
CA ALA A 65 -4.05 -10.15 6.32
C ALA A 65 -4.40 -10.66 7.72
N ILE A 66 -3.90 -10.01 8.77
CA ILE A 66 -4.03 -10.45 10.16
C ILE A 66 -5.26 -9.80 10.82
N ASP A 67 -6.28 -10.59 11.17
CA ASP A 67 -7.53 -10.11 11.77
C ASP A 67 -7.33 -9.18 12.97
N LEU A 68 -6.46 -9.56 13.90
CA LEU A 68 -6.21 -8.74 15.10
C LEU A 68 -5.71 -7.33 14.75
N ARG A 69 -4.80 -7.21 13.78
CA ARG A 69 -4.30 -5.92 13.32
C ARG A 69 -5.38 -5.09 12.61
N VAL A 70 -6.23 -5.75 11.83
CA VAL A 70 -7.36 -5.06 11.19
C VAL A 70 -8.26 -4.42 12.23
N GLU A 71 -8.60 -5.17 13.30
CA GLU A 71 -9.43 -4.64 14.39
C GLU A 71 -8.74 -3.50 15.16
N GLU A 72 -7.43 -3.60 15.41
CA GLU A 72 -6.63 -2.52 16.00
C GLU A 72 -6.70 -1.25 15.14
N HIS A 73 -6.52 -1.37 13.83
CA HIS A 73 -6.61 -0.22 12.92
C HIS A 73 -8.01 0.37 12.85
N LYS A 74 -9.06 -0.46 12.85
CA LYS A 74 -10.44 0.01 12.88
C LYS A 74 -10.77 0.75 14.17
N ALA A 75 -10.28 0.27 15.31
CA ALA A 75 -10.44 0.95 16.60
C ALA A 75 -9.82 2.36 16.59
N GLU A 76 -8.74 2.56 15.82
CA GLU A 76 -8.10 3.85 15.59
C GLU A 76 -8.68 4.62 14.39
N GLN A 77 -9.87 4.21 13.92
CA GLN A 77 -10.62 4.83 12.82
C GLN A 77 -9.89 4.84 11.46
N ARG A 78 -8.92 3.98 11.25
CA ARG A 78 -8.30 3.80 9.94
C ARG A 78 -9.17 2.92 9.05
N ARG A 79 -9.28 3.29 7.78
CA ARG A 79 -9.99 2.50 6.78
C ARG A 79 -9.10 1.34 6.34
N VAL A 80 -9.24 0.20 7.01
CA VAL A 80 -8.46 -1.02 6.75
C VAL A 80 -9.39 -2.20 6.54
N VAL A 81 -9.13 -3.00 5.51
CA VAL A 81 -9.87 -4.22 5.23
C VAL A 81 -8.97 -5.44 5.39
N ARG A 82 -9.58 -6.54 5.84
CA ARG A 82 -8.91 -7.82 5.86
C ARG A 82 -8.86 -8.42 4.47
N ALA A 83 -7.67 -8.62 3.94
CA ALA A 83 -7.46 -9.37 2.71
C ALA A 83 -6.01 -9.86 2.60
N ASP A 84 -5.82 -10.91 1.80
CA ASP A 84 -4.52 -11.33 1.32
C ASP A 84 -4.26 -10.64 -0.02
N ALA A 85 -3.22 -9.80 -0.08
CA ALA A 85 -2.86 -9.06 -1.28
C ALA A 85 -2.40 -9.98 -2.43
N SER A 86 -2.01 -11.23 -2.13
CA SER A 86 -1.65 -12.23 -3.13
C SER A 86 -2.85 -12.98 -3.71
N ASP A 87 -4.04 -12.80 -3.14
CA ASP A 87 -5.28 -13.43 -3.60
C ASP A 87 -5.89 -12.65 -4.78
N PRO A 88 -5.93 -13.20 -6.01
CA PRO A 88 -6.57 -12.54 -7.15
C PRO A 88 -8.05 -12.24 -6.94
N ASP A 89 -8.77 -13.07 -6.17
CA ASP A 89 -10.22 -12.92 -5.94
C ASP A 89 -10.52 -11.64 -5.13
N PHE A 90 -9.60 -11.19 -4.30
CA PHE A 90 -9.70 -9.90 -3.64
C PHE A 90 -9.70 -8.76 -4.67
N TRP A 91 -8.74 -8.76 -5.58
CA TRP A 91 -8.56 -7.69 -6.56
C TRP A 91 -9.70 -7.58 -7.58
N PHE A 92 -10.42 -8.67 -7.85
CA PHE A 92 -11.63 -8.61 -8.69
C PHE A 92 -12.75 -7.76 -8.08
N ARG A 93 -12.72 -7.53 -6.77
CA ARG A 93 -13.70 -6.71 -6.06
C ARG A 93 -13.28 -5.25 -5.93
N VAL A 94 -12.01 -4.95 -6.21
CA VAL A 94 -11.46 -3.59 -6.20
C VAL A 94 -11.58 -2.99 -7.61
N ASN A 95 -12.06 -1.76 -7.71
CA ASN A 95 -12.06 -1.05 -8.99
C ASN A 95 -10.65 -0.50 -9.27
N LEU A 96 -9.77 -1.35 -9.82
CA LEU A 96 -8.38 -1.00 -10.11
C LEU A 96 -8.22 0.15 -11.11
N GLU A 97 -9.25 0.47 -11.90
CA GLU A 97 -9.22 1.60 -12.84
C GLU A 97 -9.25 2.95 -12.11
N GLU A 98 -9.84 3.02 -10.91
CA GLU A 98 -9.90 4.21 -10.08
C GLU A 98 -8.69 4.36 -9.15
N VAL A 99 -7.93 3.28 -8.90
CA VAL A 99 -6.76 3.31 -8.03
C VAL A 99 -5.58 3.92 -8.77
N GLU A 100 -5.08 5.04 -8.28
CA GLU A 100 -3.97 5.77 -8.87
C GLU A 100 -2.61 5.27 -8.36
N LEU A 101 -2.53 4.88 -7.08
CA LEU A 101 -1.31 4.44 -6.42
C LEU A 101 -1.54 3.20 -5.55
N ILE A 102 -0.66 2.20 -5.69
CA ILE A 102 -0.56 1.08 -4.74
C ILE A 102 0.81 1.09 -4.09
N MET A 103 0.84 1.13 -2.76
CA MET A 103 2.05 1.12 -1.94
C MET A 103 2.30 -0.29 -1.40
N LEU A 104 3.42 -0.88 -1.79
CA LEU A 104 3.87 -2.21 -1.39
C LEU A 104 4.67 -2.08 -0.10
N ALA A 105 4.02 -2.27 1.06
CA ALA A 105 4.62 -2.16 2.38
C ALA A 105 4.65 -3.51 3.14
N LEU A 106 4.55 -4.63 2.41
CA LEU A 106 4.69 -5.97 2.98
C LEU A 106 6.12 -6.17 3.49
N THR A 107 6.25 -6.98 4.54
CA THR A 107 7.56 -7.21 5.18
C THR A 107 8.52 -8.00 4.30
N ASN A 108 7.97 -8.89 3.48
CA ASN A 108 8.73 -9.78 2.61
C ASN A 108 8.87 -9.19 1.21
N HIS A 109 10.11 -9.04 0.73
CA HIS A 109 10.40 -8.52 -0.60
C HIS A 109 9.81 -9.39 -1.72
N SER A 110 9.91 -10.72 -1.60
CA SER A 110 9.37 -11.64 -2.60
C SER A 110 7.83 -11.56 -2.71
N GLU A 111 7.14 -11.31 -1.60
CA GLU A 111 5.70 -11.08 -1.61
C GLU A 111 5.34 -9.76 -2.30
N ASN A 112 6.09 -8.69 -2.05
CA ASN A 112 5.91 -7.42 -2.78
C ASN A 112 6.07 -7.60 -4.28
N MET A 113 7.09 -8.37 -4.71
CA MET A 113 7.33 -8.68 -6.11
C MET A 113 6.19 -9.50 -6.72
N LEU A 114 5.75 -10.55 -6.02
CA LEU A 114 4.64 -11.41 -6.45
C LEU A 114 3.35 -10.60 -6.66
N VAL A 115 3.01 -9.76 -5.69
CA VAL A 115 1.80 -8.92 -5.76
C VAL A 115 1.91 -7.88 -6.88
N ALA A 116 3.07 -7.27 -7.08
CA ALA A 116 3.30 -6.35 -8.20
C ALA A 116 3.10 -7.05 -9.56
N ASP A 117 3.65 -8.25 -9.75
CA ASP A 117 3.48 -9.03 -10.96
C ASP A 117 2.00 -9.45 -11.16
N LEU A 118 1.31 -9.82 -10.09
CA LEU A 118 -0.13 -10.11 -10.11
C LEU A 118 -0.93 -8.90 -10.59
N LEU A 119 -0.75 -7.74 -9.97
CA LEU A 119 -1.45 -6.51 -10.31
C LEU A 119 -1.23 -6.13 -11.79
N ARG A 120 0.01 -6.17 -12.26
CA ARG A 120 0.33 -5.91 -13.68
C ARG A 120 -0.33 -6.94 -14.61
N SER A 121 -0.37 -8.22 -14.23
CA SER A 121 -1.04 -9.28 -15.00
C SER A 121 -2.56 -9.07 -15.07
N MET A 122 -3.16 -8.48 -14.03
CA MET A 122 -4.58 -8.12 -13.97
C MET A 122 -4.90 -6.82 -14.73
N GLY A 123 -3.88 -6.15 -15.29
CA GLY A 123 -4.05 -4.96 -16.10
C GLY A 123 -3.98 -3.64 -15.33
N TYR A 124 -3.56 -3.65 -14.07
CA TYR A 124 -3.34 -2.40 -13.32
C TYR A 124 -2.29 -1.52 -14.02
N ARG A 125 -2.64 -0.25 -14.24
CA ARG A 125 -1.81 0.71 -14.97
C ARG A 125 -1.35 1.89 -14.10
N GLY A 126 -1.89 2.01 -12.88
CA GLY A 126 -1.51 3.05 -11.94
C GLY A 126 -0.08 2.86 -11.41
N GLU A 127 0.33 3.76 -10.54
CA GLU A 127 1.67 3.76 -9.95
C GLU A 127 1.83 2.66 -8.90
N LEU A 128 3.01 2.03 -8.88
CA LEU A 128 3.45 1.13 -7.82
C LEU A 128 4.64 1.75 -7.10
N ALA A 129 4.54 1.86 -5.78
CA ALA A 129 5.64 2.30 -4.93
C ALA A 129 5.96 1.22 -3.88
N ALA A 130 7.24 0.96 -3.61
CA ALA A 130 7.66 -0.06 -2.66
C ALA A 130 8.63 0.49 -1.61
N GLY A 131 8.37 0.19 -0.33
CA GLY A 131 9.34 0.37 0.73
C GLY A 131 10.25 -0.85 0.86
N VAL A 132 11.54 -0.69 0.59
CA VAL A 132 12.52 -1.79 0.65
C VAL A 132 13.61 -1.52 1.69
N ARG A 133 14.24 -2.58 2.18
CA ARG A 133 15.25 -2.49 3.25
C ARG A 133 16.69 -2.49 2.73
N HIS A 134 16.91 -3.08 1.56
CA HIS A 134 18.22 -3.30 0.96
C HIS A 134 18.32 -2.59 -0.38
N GLU A 135 19.49 -2.03 -0.69
CA GLU A 135 19.72 -1.28 -1.92
C GLU A 135 19.59 -2.15 -3.17
N GLU A 136 19.99 -3.40 -3.09
CA GLU A 136 19.81 -4.38 -4.17
C GLU A 136 18.35 -4.54 -4.60
N HIS A 137 17.42 -4.53 -3.64
CA HIS A 137 15.99 -4.60 -3.90
C HIS A 137 15.44 -3.31 -4.53
N VAL A 138 16.07 -2.15 -4.30
CA VAL A 138 15.71 -0.91 -5.00
C VAL A 138 15.90 -1.06 -6.50
N HIS A 139 17.05 -1.60 -6.91
CA HIS A 139 17.35 -1.81 -8.34
C HIS A 139 16.37 -2.81 -8.96
N GLU A 140 16.13 -3.94 -8.29
CA GLU A 140 15.23 -4.99 -8.77
C GLU A 140 13.80 -4.48 -8.97
N MET A 141 13.28 -3.67 -8.05
CA MET A 141 11.95 -3.05 -8.16
C MET A 141 11.91 -2.05 -9.34
N ARG A 142 12.94 -1.21 -9.47
CA ARG A 142 13.02 -0.22 -10.55
C ARG A 142 13.09 -0.83 -11.95
N ASP A 143 13.78 -1.95 -12.10
CA ASP A 143 13.85 -2.70 -13.35
C ASP A 143 12.46 -3.21 -13.80
N LYS A 144 11.54 -3.37 -12.85
CA LYS A 144 10.13 -3.72 -13.09
C LYS A 144 9.20 -2.49 -13.21
N GLY A 145 9.75 -1.28 -13.23
CA GLY A 145 8.95 -0.05 -13.31
C GLY A 145 8.19 0.26 -12.01
N ILE A 146 8.70 -0.18 -10.86
CA ILE A 146 8.16 0.09 -9.53
C ILE A 146 9.03 1.17 -8.88
N SER A 147 8.43 2.26 -8.41
CA SER A 147 9.14 3.27 -7.63
C SER A 147 9.58 2.68 -6.29
N ALA A 148 10.86 2.61 -6.03
CA ALA A 148 11.40 1.99 -4.82
C ALA A 148 12.10 2.99 -3.92
N PHE A 149 11.82 2.87 -2.62
CA PHE A 149 12.30 3.73 -1.56
C PHE A 149 13.07 2.90 -0.52
N ASN A 150 14.35 3.22 -0.31
CA ASN A 150 15.17 2.55 0.70
C ASN A 150 14.84 3.09 2.09
N LEU A 151 14.13 2.30 2.88
CA LEU A 151 13.64 2.69 4.22
C LEU A 151 14.77 3.07 5.16
N TYR A 152 15.83 2.28 5.21
CA TYR A 152 16.94 2.52 6.16
C TYR A 152 17.88 3.64 5.70
N GLY A 153 18.13 3.73 4.40
CA GLY A 153 18.93 4.81 3.84
C GLY A 153 18.29 6.18 4.10
N GLN A 154 17.01 6.29 3.86
CA GLN A 154 16.27 7.55 4.08
C GLN A 154 16.08 7.86 5.58
N ALA A 155 15.79 6.84 6.39
CA ALA A 155 15.70 7.02 7.84
C ALA A 155 17.03 7.50 8.42
N GLY A 156 18.17 6.95 7.97
CA GLY A 156 19.51 7.38 8.38
C GLY A 156 19.80 8.82 7.98
N ALA A 157 19.47 9.20 6.75
CA ALA A 157 19.63 10.58 6.26
C ALA A 157 18.76 11.56 7.05
N GLY A 158 17.49 11.23 7.30
CA GLY A 158 16.57 12.03 8.10
C GLY A 158 17.04 12.19 9.54
N PHE A 159 17.52 11.11 10.16
CA PHE A 159 18.09 11.16 11.51
C PHE A 159 19.32 12.05 11.60
N ALA A 160 20.23 11.97 10.62
CA ALA A 160 21.42 12.83 10.57
C ALA A 160 21.03 14.31 10.38
N ALA A 161 20.07 14.62 9.52
CA ALA A 161 19.55 15.97 9.32
C ALA A 161 18.97 16.54 10.61
N HIS A 162 18.12 15.78 11.31
CA HIS A 162 17.54 16.21 12.59
C HIS A 162 18.60 16.44 13.67
N ALA A 163 19.62 15.55 13.78
CA ALA A 163 20.71 15.75 14.71
C ALA A 163 21.54 17.01 14.41
N PHE A 164 21.70 17.32 13.12
CA PHE A 164 22.42 18.53 12.69
C PHE A 164 21.64 19.83 13.02
N GLU A 165 20.32 19.81 12.86
CA GLU A 165 19.45 20.92 13.29
C GLU A 165 19.60 21.22 14.79
N LEU A 166 19.58 20.19 15.65
CA LEU A 166 19.79 20.33 17.09
C LEU A 166 21.15 20.96 17.45
N MET A 167 22.19 20.67 16.65
CA MET A 167 23.50 21.30 16.86
C MET A 167 23.50 22.77 16.47
N ASN A 168 22.79 23.13 15.41
CA ASN A 168 22.70 24.52 14.94
C ASN A 168 21.89 25.39 15.90
N GLU A 169 20.78 24.89 16.44
CA GLU A 169 19.95 25.59 17.42
C GLU A 169 20.75 25.96 18.70
N LYS A 170 21.66 25.06 19.15
CA LYS A 170 22.52 25.31 20.30
C LYS A 170 23.61 26.37 20.04
N ASN A 171 23.98 26.54 18.76
CA ASN A 171 25.04 27.49 18.38
C ASN A 171 24.47 28.85 17.93
N ASP A 172 23.15 29.05 17.96
CA ASP A 172 22.53 30.33 17.68
C ASP A 172 22.54 31.22 18.95
N PRO A 173 23.31 32.31 18.98
CA PRO A 173 23.42 33.19 20.15
C PRO A 173 22.12 33.88 20.51
N SER A 174 21.12 33.91 19.63
CA SER A 174 19.83 34.56 19.85
C SER A 174 18.87 33.76 20.75
N SER A 175 19.10 32.45 20.94
CA SER A 175 18.28 31.60 21.80
C SER A 175 18.57 31.75 23.32
N SER A 176 19.59 32.54 23.70
CA SER A 176 20.02 32.73 25.10
C SER A 176 19.41 33.94 25.81
N LEU A 177 18.43 34.63 25.18
CA LEU A 177 17.83 35.87 25.73
C LEU A 177 16.28 35.73 25.95
N GLN A 178 15.86 34.64 26.61
CA GLN A 178 14.52 34.60 27.23
C GLN A 178 14.61 34.06 28.65
#